data_f29a4be9086a08a967b8bda6e5afb7d8
#
_entry.id   f29a4be9086a08a967b8bda6e5afb7d8
#
_cell.length_a   1.000
_cell.length_b   1.000
_cell.length_c   1.000
_cell.angle_alpha   90.00
_cell.angle_beta   90.00
_cell.angle_gamma   90.00
#
_symmetry.space_group_name_H-M   'P 1'
#
loop_
_entity.id
_entity.type
_entity.pdbx_description
1 polymer ?
#
loop_
_entity_poly.entity_id
_entity_poly.type
_entity_poly.pdbx_seq_one_letter_code
_entity_poly.pdbx_strand_id
1 'polypeptide(L)'
;PFMQTVLIAMFAALSFVAIWLIRIPYPAPVGNPFIHFGNMVTILAALLIGGWQGGLSGSIGMGLFDIVGGYGIDSLKTFILKFGIGLFTGLVARIGRRHPERNPRLGLGVAGGISLALGLTVLIGKLAGWSLLAKAADISYVLLLIIGVLLTALTVAACRTEKLTNETLFA
;
A
#
# COMPACT_ATOMS: atom_id res chain seq x y z
N PRO A 1 -6.01 4.54 -27.26
CA PRO A 1 -4.60 4.15 -26.95
C PRO A 1 -3.76 5.37 -26.58
N PHE A 2 -3.69 6.41 -27.41
CA PHE A 2 -2.83 7.59 -27.21
C PHE A 2 -3.06 8.30 -25.86
N MET A 3 -4.31 8.60 -25.50
CA MET A 3 -4.66 9.24 -24.22
C MET A 3 -4.17 8.44 -23.00
N GLN A 4 -4.28 7.13 -23.06
CA GLN A 4 -3.81 6.26 -21.96
C GLN A 4 -2.28 6.33 -21.80
N THR A 5 -1.55 6.35 -22.91
CA THR A 5 -0.08 6.49 -22.88
C THR A 5 0.33 7.83 -22.29
N VAL A 6 -0.35 8.91 -22.67
CA VAL A 6 -0.11 10.25 -22.10
C VAL A 6 -0.36 10.27 -20.58
N LEU A 7 -1.48 9.69 -20.14
CA LEU A 7 -1.80 9.61 -18.72
C LEU A 7 -0.79 8.78 -17.95
N ILE A 8 -0.34 7.64 -18.47
CA ILE A 8 0.72 6.83 -17.85
C ILE A 8 1.99 7.65 -17.68
N ALA A 9 2.41 8.37 -18.74
CA ALA A 9 3.60 9.21 -18.71
C ALA A 9 3.48 10.36 -17.69
N MET A 10 2.32 11.02 -17.64
CA MET A 10 2.05 12.08 -16.66
C MET A 10 2.13 11.57 -15.22
N PHE A 11 1.46 10.45 -14.92
CA PHE A 11 1.52 9.88 -13.58
C PHE A 11 2.90 9.30 -13.24
N ALA A 12 3.66 8.81 -14.22
CA ALA A 12 5.04 8.39 -14.00
C ALA A 12 5.94 9.58 -13.64
N ALA A 13 5.83 10.68 -14.38
CA ALA A 13 6.54 11.91 -14.07
C ALA A 13 6.14 12.47 -12.70
N LEU A 14 4.84 12.48 -12.39
CA LEU A 14 4.34 12.92 -11.08
C LEU A 14 4.86 12.04 -9.94
N SER A 15 4.92 10.71 -10.13
CA SER A 15 5.49 9.79 -9.15
C SER A 15 6.96 10.05 -8.91
N PHE A 16 7.74 10.30 -9.98
CA PHE A 16 9.15 10.65 -9.89
C PHE A 16 9.36 11.95 -9.11
N VAL A 17 8.63 13.00 -9.49
CA VAL A 17 8.72 14.33 -8.82
C VAL A 17 8.26 14.25 -7.37
N ALA A 18 7.21 13.49 -7.06
CA ALA A 18 6.71 13.32 -5.71
C ALA A 18 7.74 12.67 -4.77
N ILE A 19 8.57 11.75 -5.28
CA ILE A 19 9.68 11.20 -4.49
C ILE A 19 10.81 12.23 -4.35
N TRP A 20 11.09 12.95 -5.41
CA TRP A 20 12.20 13.91 -5.42
C TRP A 20 11.95 15.09 -4.49
N LEU A 21 10.72 15.61 -4.44
CA LEU A 21 10.34 16.74 -3.61
C LEU A 21 10.13 16.38 -2.14
N ILE A 22 9.48 15.25 -1.86
CA ILE A 22 9.05 14.89 -0.51
C ILE A 22 9.59 13.51 -0.16
N ARG A 23 10.75 13.51 0.46
CA ARG A 23 11.48 12.34 0.91
C ARG A 23 11.90 12.54 2.36
N ILE A 24 11.38 11.73 3.25
CA ILE A 24 11.71 11.75 4.67
C ILE A 24 12.53 10.49 4.97
N PRO A 25 13.86 10.60 5.09
CA PRO A 25 14.70 9.47 5.48
C PRO A 25 14.39 9.07 6.92
N TYR A 26 14.38 7.79 7.20
CA TYR A 26 14.31 7.30 8.57
C TYR A 26 15.43 6.28 8.83
N PRO A 27 15.98 6.24 10.05
CA PRO A 27 17.07 5.32 10.37
C PRO A 27 16.57 3.88 10.33
N ALA A 28 17.27 3.02 9.60
CA ALA A 28 17.04 1.59 9.56
C ALA A 28 18.36 0.82 9.66
N PRO A 29 18.36 -0.40 10.24
CA PRO A 29 19.57 -1.19 10.40
C PRO A 29 20.18 -1.65 9.07
N VAL A 30 19.38 -1.70 8.01
CA VAL A 30 19.82 -2.12 6.66
C VAL A 30 19.21 -1.20 5.62
N GLY A 31 20.07 -0.63 4.75
CA GLY A 31 19.68 0.29 3.69
C GLY A 31 19.38 1.70 4.19
N ASN A 32 18.88 2.54 3.29
CA ASN A 32 18.45 3.92 3.56
C ASN A 32 16.98 4.08 3.16
N PRO A 33 16.04 3.49 3.92
CA PRO A 33 14.64 3.62 3.59
C PRO A 33 14.14 5.05 3.84
N PHE A 34 13.16 5.46 3.07
CA PHE A 34 12.54 6.77 3.18
C PHE A 34 11.03 6.69 2.88
N ILE A 35 10.28 7.53 3.57
CA ILE A 35 8.86 7.72 3.31
C ILE A 35 8.72 8.75 2.21
N HIS A 36 7.88 8.48 1.21
CA HIS A 36 7.66 9.35 0.07
C HIS A 36 6.24 9.28 -0.47
N PHE A 37 5.81 10.33 -1.17
CA PHE A 37 4.47 10.42 -1.73
C PHE A 37 4.26 9.65 -3.04
N GLY A 38 5.30 9.10 -3.65
CA GLY A 38 5.21 8.36 -4.90
C GLY A 38 4.24 7.18 -4.85
N ASN A 39 4.12 6.48 -3.71
CA ASN A 39 3.13 5.41 -3.52
C ASN A 39 1.69 5.92 -3.59
N MET A 40 1.41 7.10 -3.03
CA MET A 40 0.07 7.72 -3.10
C MET A 40 -0.29 8.05 -4.55
N VAL A 41 0.66 8.58 -5.32
CA VAL A 41 0.46 8.87 -6.75
C VAL A 41 0.20 7.58 -7.53
N THR A 42 0.92 6.49 -7.26
CA THR A 42 0.69 5.18 -7.89
C THR A 42 -0.71 4.64 -7.58
N ILE A 43 -1.14 4.71 -6.32
CA ILE A 43 -2.47 4.28 -5.90
C ILE A 43 -3.54 5.15 -6.58
N LEU A 44 -3.36 6.47 -6.59
CA LEU A 44 -4.27 7.40 -7.25
C LEU A 44 -4.38 7.10 -8.76
N ALA A 45 -3.26 6.89 -9.43
CA ALA A 45 -3.24 6.50 -10.85
C ALA A 45 -4.01 5.18 -11.07
N ALA A 46 -3.78 4.17 -10.22
CA ALA A 46 -4.46 2.88 -10.32
C ALA A 46 -5.98 2.99 -10.14
N LEU A 47 -6.45 3.93 -9.32
CA LEU A 47 -7.88 4.19 -9.11
C LEU A 47 -8.52 4.96 -10.27
N LEU A 48 -7.78 5.92 -10.87
CA LEU A 48 -8.28 6.80 -11.92
C LEU A 48 -8.20 6.18 -13.32
N ILE A 49 -7.04 5.63 -13.69
CA ILE A 49 -6.79 5.13 -15.05
C ILE A 49 -6.77 3.59 -15.13
N GLY A 50 -6.85 2.90 -13.99
CA GLY A 50 -6.89 1.44 -13.89
C GLY A 50 -5.59 0.83 -13.37
N GLY A 51 -5.71 -0.38 -12.80
CA GLY A 51 -4.61 -1.04 -12.09
C GLY A 51 -3.36 -1.30 -12.94
N TRP A 52 -3.55 -1.72 -14.20
CA TRP A 52 -2.44 -1.94 -15.13
C TRP A 52 -1.68 -0.65 -15.45
N GLN A 53 -2.41 0.37 -15.86
CA GLN A 53 -1.85 1.67 -16.23
C GLN A 53 -1.23 2.38 -15.02
N GLY A 54 -1.92 2.34 -13.87
CA GLY A 54 -1.42 2.91 -12.63
C GLY A 54 -0.19 2.16 -12.10
N GLY A 55 -0.17 0.84 -12.21
CA GLY A 55 0.99 0.02 -11.89
C GLY A 55 2.20 0.36 -12.77
N LEU A 56 1.99 0.47 -14.09
CA LEU A 56 3.05 0.89 -15.02
C LEU A 56 3.58 2.29 -14.70
N SER A 57 2.71 3.26 -14.47
CA SER A 57 3.12 4.63 -14.17
C SER A 57 3.96 4.72 -12.91
N GLY A 58 3.52 4.05 -11.83
CA GLY A 58 4.29 3.99 -10.58
C GLY A 58 5.63 3.28 -10.72
N SER A 59 5.65 2.15 -11.45
CA SER A 59 6.87 1.39 -11.70
C SER A 59 7.90 2.18 -12.49
N ILE A 60 7.47 2.83 -13.56
CA ILE A 60 8.35 3.66 -14.40
C ILE A 60 8.86 4.85 -13.60
N GLY A 61 7.97 5.61 -12.94
CA GLY A 61 8.37 6.81 -12.20
C GLY A 61 9.33 6.52 -11.06
N MET A 62 9.01 5.53 -10.21
CA MET A 62 9.86 5.18 -9.08
C MET A 62 11.09 4.35 -9.48
N GLY A 63 10.98 3.49 -10.48
CA GLY A 63 12.12 2.76 -11.03
C GLY A 63 13.15 3.68 -11.66
N LEU A 64 12.72 4.70 -12.41
CA LEU A 64 13.61 5.75 -12.93
C LEU A 64 14.29 6.55 -11.82
N PHE A 65 13.54 6.88 -10.75
CA PHE A 65 14.12 7.55 -9.60
C PHE A 65 15.26 6.72 -8.98
N ASP A 66 15.06 5.41 -8.82
CA ASP A 66 16.07 4.53 -8.25
C ASP A 66 17.29 4.39 -9.17
N ILE A 67 17.10 4.34 -10.49
CA ILE A 67 18.20 4.32 -11.47
C ILE A 67 19.02 5.60 -11.37
N VAL A 68 18.36 6.76 -11.39
CA VAL A 68 19.03 8.08 -11.29
C VAL A 68 19.69 8.26 -9.93
N GLY A 69 19.09 7.72 -8.87
CA GLY A 69 19.61 7.74 -7.51
C GLY A 69 20.76 6.76 -7.25
N GLY A 70 21.14 5.94 -8.23
CA GLY A 70 22.25 4.99 -8.10
C GLY A 70 21.93 3.74 -7.25
N TYR A 71 20.65 3.42 -7.04
CA TYR A 71 20.25 2.24 -6.24
C TYR A 71 20.44 0.89 -6.95
N GLY A 72 20.97 0.88 -8.18
CA GLY A 72 21.39 -0.30 -8.89
C GLY A 72 20.30 -1.37 -9.04
N ILE A 73 20.57 -2.57 -8.53
CA ILE A 73 19.66 -3.74 -8.69
C ILE A 73 18.34 -3.57 -7.91
N ASP A 74 18.31 -2.69 -6.91
CA ASP A 74 17.09 -2.40 -6.16
C ASP A 74 16.02 -1.71 -7.02
N SER A 75 16.41 -1.03 -8.11
CA SER A 75 15.50 -0.45 -9.09
C SER A 75 14.56 -1.49 -9.71
N LEU A 76 15.06 -2.70 -10.01
CA LEU A 76 14.24 -3.78 -10.56
C LEU A 76 13.22 -4.29 -9.53
N LYS A 77 13.65 -4.42 -8.28
CA LYS A 77 12.78 -4.78 -7.16
C LYS A 77 11.67 -3.74 -6.97
N THR A 78 12.03 -2.46 -6.98
CA THR A 78 11.08 -1.36 -6.90
C THR A 78 10.08 -1.42 -8.04
N PHE A 79 10.53 -1.62 -9.28
CA PHE A 79 9.68 -1.74 -10.45
C PHE A 79 8.61 -2.83 -10.26
N ILE A 80 9.01 -4.04 -9.90
CA ILE A 80 8.10 -5.18 -9.71
C ILE A 80 7.11 -4.91 -8.57
N LEU A 81 7.59 -4.40 -7.42
CA LEU A 81 6.74 -4.11 -6.27
C LEU A 81 5.70 -3.04 -6.57
N LYS A 82 6.09 -1.96 -7.23
CA LYS A 82 5.17 -0.86 -7.55
C LYS A 82 4.14 -1.24 -8.60
N PHE A 83 4.56 -2.05 -9.57
CA PHE A 83 3.63 -2.66 -10.52
C PHE A 83 2.59 -3.53 -9.80
N GLY A 84 3.04 -4.38 -8.89
CA GLY A 84 2.16 -5.21 -8.05
C GLY A 84 1.18 -4.39 -7.21
N ILE A 85 1.64 -3.30 -6.57
CA ILE A 85 0.77 -2.39 -5.80
C ILE A 85 -0.32 -1.80 -6.69
N GLY A 86 0.02 -1.30 -7.87
CA GLY A 86 -0.95 -0.72 -8.80
C GLY A 86 -1.97 -1.75 -9.30
N LEU A 87 -1.51 -2.95 -9.69
CA LEU A 87 -2.39 -4.04 -10.11
C LEU A 87 -3.37 -4.44 -8.99
N PHE A 88 -2.86 -4.65 -7.80
CA PHE A 88 -3.66 -5.04 -6.65
C PHE A 88 -4.70 -3.97 -6.30
N THR A 89 -4.28 -2.71 -6.26
CA THR A 89 -5.17 -1.57 -6.01
C THR A 89 -6.30 -1.51 -7.04
N GLY A 90 -5.97 -1.62 -8.32
CA GLY A 90 -6.95 -1.61 -9.39
C GLY A 90 -7.89 -2.81 -9.39
N LEU A 91 -7.39 -3.99 -9.01
CA LEU A 91 -8.21 -5.19 -8.85
C LEU A 91 -9.23 -5.02 -7.73
N VAL A 92 -8.79 -4.57 -6.56
CA VAL A 92 -9.67 -4.31 -5.40
C VAL A 92 -10.72 -3.25 -5.75
N ALA A 93 -10.30 -2.15 -6.40
CA ALA A 93 -11.22 -1.11 -6.85
C ALA A 93 -12.25 -1.63 -7.88
N ARG A 94 -11.85 -2.54 -8.76
CA ARG A 94 -12.75 -3.16 -9.75
C ARG A 94 -13.77 -4.08 -9.07
N ILE A 95 -13.35 -4.87 -8.10
CA ILE A 95 -14.24 -5.74 -7.30
C ILE A 95 -15.24 -4.89 -6.53
N GLY A 96 -14.79 -3.81 -5.87
CA GLY A 96 -15.67 -2.89 -5.14
C GLY A 96 -16.71 -2.21 -6.04
N ARG A 97 -16.32 -1.82 -7.26
CA ARG A 97 -17.26 -1.23 -8.24
C ARG A 97 -18.29 -2.21 -8.80
N ARG A 98 -17.93 -3.50 -8.90
CA ARG A 98 -18.85 -4.54 -9.39
C ARG A 98 -19.87 -4.99 -8.34
N HIS A 99 -19.54 -4.82 -7.08
CA HIS A 99 -20.34 -5.23 -5.95
C HIS A 99 -20.51 -4.09 -4.94
N PRO A 100 -21.24 -3.02 -5.29
CA PRO A 100 -21.43 -1.87 -4.41
C PRO A 100 -22.16 -2.24 -3.11
N GLU A 101 -22.93 -3.33 -3.13
CA GLU A 101 -23.61 -3.91 -1.97
C GLU A 101 -22.67 -4.59 -0.97
N ARG A 102 -21.45 -4.92 -1.36
CA ARG A 102 -20.46 -5.47 -0.44
C ARG A 102 -19.98 -4.36 0.50
N ASN A 103 -20.35 -4.51 1.75
CA ASN A 103 -19.96 -3.66 2.84
C ASN A 103 -18.43 -3.36 2.78
N PRO A 104 -17.99 -2.11 2.55
CA PRO A 104 -16.57 -1.76 2.51
C PRO A 104 -15.84 -2.14 3.82
N ARG A 105 -16.60 -2.35 4.90
CA ARG A 105 -16.15 -2.82 6.21
C ARG A 105 -15.53 -4.21 6.14
N LEU A 106 -16.09 -5.09 5.31
CA LEU A 106 -15.54 -6.44 5.14
C LEU A 106 -14.14 -6.39 4.53
N GLY A 107 -13.91 -5.49 3.56
CA GLY A 107 -12.60 -5.24 2.98
C GLY A 107 -11.60 -4.70 3.99
N LEU A 108 -12.01 -3.73 4.81
CA LEU A 108 -11.21 -3.17 5.90
C LEU A 108 -10.87 -4.22 6.96
N GLY A 109 -11.85 -5.07 7.35
CA GLY A 109 -11.63 -6.14 8.31
C GLY A 109 -10.66 -7.20 7.80
N VAL A 110 -10.79 -7.60 6.53
CA VAL A 110 -9.87 -8.55 5.89
C VAL A 110 -8.45 -7.95 5.80
N ALA A 111 -8.32 -6.69 5.36
CA ALA A 111 -7.02 -6.02 5.30
C ALA A 111 -6.38 -5.89 6.69
N GLY A 112 -7.16 -5.53 7.71
CA GLY A 112 -6.71 -5.48 9.09
C GLY A 112 -6.27 -6.85 9.61
N GLY A 113 -7.04 -7.90 9.35
CA GLY A 113 -6.71 -9.27 9.73
C GLY A 113 -5.43 -9.78 9.08
N ILE A 114 -5.25 -9.54 7.78
CA ILE A 114 -4.01 -9.89 7.05
C ILE A 114 -2.81 -9.13 7.63
N SER A 115 -2.96 -7.83 7.88
CA SER A 115 -1.89 -7.00 8.46
C SER A 115 -1.48 -7.48 9.85
N LEU A 116 -2.47 -7.83 10.70
CA LEU A 116 -2.21 -8.41 12.03
C LEU A 116 -1.52 -9.78 11.93
N ALA A 117 -1.98 -10.65 11.04
CA ALA A 117 -1.38 -11.98 10.84
C ALA A 117 0.07 -11.86 10.40
N LEU A 118 0.38 -10.99 9.43
CA LEU A 118 1.74 -10.73 8.98
C LEU A 118 2.61 -10.15 10.10
N GLY A 119 2.11 -9.16 10.85
CA GLY A 119 2.82 -8.58 11.97
C GLY A 119 3.13 -9.60 13.06
N LEU A 120 2.18 -10.46 13.41
CA LEU A 120 2.36 -11.55 14.38
C LEU A 120 3.35 -12.60 13.89
N THR A 121 3.29 -12.98 12.61
CA THR A 121 4.24 -13.96 12.02
C THR A 121 5.67 -13.45 12.12
N VAL A 122 5.90 -12.17 11.82
CA VAL A 122 7.24 -11.56 11.93
C VAL A 122 7.67 -11.47 13.39
N LEU A 123 6.77 -11.11 14.29
CA LEU A 123 7.04 -11.07 15.73
C LEU A 123 7.44 -12.45 16.28
N ILE A 124 6.67 -13.49 15.95
CA ILE A 124 6.94 -14.87 16.35
C ILE A 124 8.28 -15.34 15.78
N GLY A 125 8.57 -15.07 14.52
CA GLY A 125 9.85 -15.39 13.88
C GLY A 125 11.04 -14.71 14.55
N LYS A 126 10.85 -13.45 15.01
CA LYS A 126 11.87 -12.73 15.79
C LYS A 126 12.10 -13.37 17.17
N LEU A 127 11.04 -13.73 17.87
CA LEU A 127 11.12 -14.41 19.18
C LEU A 127 11.70 -15.82 19.06
N ALA A 128 11.43 -16.53 17.94
CA ALA A 128 11.97 -17.84 17.65
C ALA A 128 13.43 -17.83 17.15
N GLY A 129 14.06 -16.66 17.02
CA GLY A 129 15.45 -16.52 16.62
C GLY A 129 15.72 -16.79 15.14
N TRP A 130 14.72 -16.71 14.28
CA TRP A 130 14.89 -16.88 12.83
C TRP A 130 15.65 -15.69 12.23
N SER A 131 16.93 -15.90 11.93
CA SER A 131 17.86 -14.85 11.50
C SER A 131 17.44 -14.06 10.25
N LEU A 132 16.69 -14.70 9.34
CA LEU A 132 16.13 -14.04 8.14
C LEU A 132 15.03 -13.03 8.48
N LEU A 133 14.13 -13.37 9.41
CA LEU A 133 13.05 -12.49 9.86
C LEU A 133 13.52 -11.45 10.89
N ALA A 134 14.53 -11.77 11.68
CA ALA A 134 15.10 -10.85 12.67
C ALA A 134 15.75 -9.61 12.00
N LYS A 135 16.41 -9.79 10.84
CA LYS A 135 17.02 -8.68 10.07
C LYS A 135 16.01 -7.77 9.37
N ALA A 136 14.83 -8.29 9.03
CA ALA A 136 13.78 -7.51 8.36
C ALA A 136 12.85 -6.78 9.34
N ALA A 137 13.00 -7.01 10.65
CA ALA A 137 11.92 -6.87 11.62
C ALA A 137 11.95 -5.62 12.50
N ASP A 138 12.93 -4.72 12.42
CA ASP A 138 13.12 -3.76 13.52
C ASP A 138 12.04 -2.68 13.65
N ILE A 139 11.37 -2.27 12.60
CA ILE A 139 10.27 -1.29 12.68
C ILE A 139 9.02 -1.78 11.91
N SER A 140 9.20 -2.57 10.87
CA SER A 140 8.11 -2.94 9.96
C SER A 140 7.01 -3.79 10.61
N TYR A 141 7.33 -4.68 11.55
CA TYR A 141 6.32 -5.49 12.25
C TYR A 141 5.48 -4.64 13.23
N VAL A 142 6.10 -3.66 13.89
CA VAL A 142 5.38 -2.74 14.79
C VAL A 142 4.38 -1.92 13.99
N LEU A 143 4.79 -1.39 12.83
CA LEU A 143 3.91 -0.67 11.91
C LEU A 143 2.77 -1.56 11.39
N LEU A 144 3.07 -2.81 11.01
CA LEU A 144 2.05 -3.76 10.56
C LEU A 144 1.04 -4.09 11.68
N LEU A 145 1.50 -4.26 12.92
CA LEU A 145 0.63 -4.47 14.07
C LEU A 145 -0.24 -3.25 14.36
N ILE A 146 0.34 -2.04 14.38
CA ILE A 146 -0.40 -0.79 14.62
C ILE A 146 -1.47 -0.60 13.52
N ILE A 147 -1.10 -0.73 12.26
CA ILE A 147 -2.03 -0.61 11.14
C ILE A 147 -3.12 -1.67 11.22
N GLY A 148 -2.76 -2.91 11.53
CA GLY A 148 -3.71 -4.00 11.71
C GLY A 148 -4.72 -3.72 12.83
N VAL A 149 -4.26 -3.26 13.99
CA VAL A 149 -5.12 -2.90 15.13
C VAL A 149 -6.02 -1.71 14.77
N LEU A 150 -5.48 -0.66 14.13
CA LEU A 150 -6.27 0.50 13.70
C LEU A 150 -7.37 0.12 12.70
N LEU A 151 -7.06 -0.68 11.70
CA LEU A 151 -8.03 -1.11 10.69
C LEU A 151 -9.12 -2.02 11.30
N THR A 152 -8.76 -2.92 12.19
CA THR A 152 -9.74 -3.77 12.89
C THR A 152 -10.60 -2.96 13.85
N ALA A 153 -10.02 -2.02 14.59
CA ALA A 153 -10.76 -1.11 15.47
C ALA A 153 -11.76 -0.24 14.69
N LEU A 154 -11.35 0.32 13.54
CA LEU A 154 -12.23 1.07 12.65
C LEU A 154 -13.38 0.20 12.11
N THR A 155 -13.11 -1.05 11.77
CA THR A 155 -14.14 -2.00 11.31
C THR A 155 -15.17 -2.27 12.41
N VAL A 156 -14.71 -2.52 13.64
CA VAL A 156 -15.57 -2.76 14.80
C VAL A 156 -16.38 -1.52 15.15
N ALA A 157 -15.77 -0.33 15.15
CA ALA A 157 -16.45 0.93 15.40
C ALA A 157 -17.53 1.20 14.35
N ALA A 158 -17.22 0.98 13.07
CA ALA A 158 -18.18 1.14 11.98
C ALA A 158 -19.36 0.14 12.07
N CYS A 159 -19.13 -1.08 12.53
CA CYS A 159 -20.19 -2.05 12.78
C CYS A 159 -21.08 -1.67 13.97
N ARG A 160 -20.49 -1.08 15.03
CA ARG A 160 -21.26 -0.62 16.20
C ARG A 160 -22.17 0.56 15.88
N THR A 161 -21.66 1.55 15.14
CA THR A 161 -22.47 2.73 14.77
C THR A 161 -23.69 2.36 13.94
N GLU A 162 -23.58 1.38 13.04
CA GLU A 162 -24.72 0.93 12.22
C GLU A 162 -25.78 0.20 13.06
N LYS A 163 -25.34 -0.60 14.02
CA LYS A 163 -26.27 -1.28 14.92
C LYS A 163 -27.08 -0.28 15.74
N LEU A 164 -26.42 0.75 16.28
CA LEU A 164 -27.08 1.84 17.02
C LEU A 164 -28.05 2.64 16.14
N THR A 165 -27.68 2.93 14.88
CA THR A 165 -28.52 3.68 13.95
C THR A 165 -29.77 2.88 13.57
N ASN A 166 -29.63 1.57 13.36
CA ASN A 166 -30.77 0.73 13.06
C ASN A 166 -31.71 0.54 14.27
N GLU A 167 -31.17 0.41 15.47
CA GLU A 167 -32.00 0.32 16.69
C GLU A 167 -32.75 1.63 16.98
N THR A 168 -32.18 2.80 16.67
CA THR A 168 -32.86 4.10 16.87
C THR A 168 -33.86 4.45 15.77
N LEU A 169 -33.77 3.86 14.58
CA LEU A 169 -34.72 4.06 13.49
C LEU A 169 -35.98 3.18 13.59
N PHE A 170 -35.92 2.09 14.37
CA PHE A 170 -37.02 1.14 14.54
C PHE A 170 -37.62 1.14 15.96
N ALA A 171 -37.17 2.04 16.84
CA ALA A 171 -37.74 2.29 18.16
C ALA A 171 -38.64 3.54 18.11
#